data_a8bb1354563af6a6a30486cc9a9dbfba
#
_entry.id   a8bb1354563af6a6a30486cc9a9dbfba
#
_cell.length_a   1.000
_cell.length_b   1.000
_cell.length_c   1.000
_cell.angle_alpha   90.00
_cell.angle_beta   90.00
_cell.angle_gamma   90.00
#
_symmetry.space_group_name_H-M   'P 1'
#
loop_
_entity.id
_entity.type
_entity.pdbx_description
1 polymer ?
#
loop_
_entity_poly.entity_id
_entity_poly.type
_entity_poly.pdbx_seq_one_letter_code
_entity_poly.pdbx_strand_id
1 'polypeptide(L)'
;PAEQHYARRIEAASRKEKWKVRFQLVATQKSAPPIEDIARASEVMLLTSAQEGFGLPYLEAAALEKPLVARHLANVVPDLVELGFSFPHMYQEILVEPGLLNLKEERARQKKLWANWKSAMPSLCRRLACRPILLDLSSNDPVPFSRLTLTGQLEILAIAPEKSWAACTGRNPFLQDWRNLAQTGGLEPMKWPKRAEEAVGGGAYATRFWNAVGDISRRPLAARAVERAQHDSIAQRLKASFLYPILFGEE
;
A
#
# COMPACT_ATOMS: atom_id res chain seq x y z
N PRO A 1 9.28 13.21 10.46
CA PRO A 1 10.48 13.67 9.73
C PRO A 1 10.69 12.95 8.41
N ALA A 2 10.72 11.59 8.36
CA ALA A 2 10.93 10.84 7.11
C ALA A 2 9.78 11.06 6.11
N GLU A 3 8.53 11.05 6.56
CA GLU A 3 7.35 11.31 5.73
C GLU A 3 7.38 12.73 5.12
N GLN A 4 7.86 13.72 5.86
CA GLN A 4 8.00 15.08 5.34
C GLN A 4 9.08 15.19 4.27
N HIS A 5 10.19 14.45 4.42
CA HIS A 5 11.23 14.38 3.40
C HIS A 5 10.69 13.76 2.11
N TYR A 6 10.00 12.62 2.23
CA TYR A 6 9.31 11.96 1.12
C TYR A 6 8.35 12.90 0.38
N ALA A 7 7.44 13.55 1.12
CA ALA A 7 6.46 14.47 0.56
C ALA A 7 7.13 15.62 -0.21
N ARG A 8 8.17 16.25 0.35
CA ARG A 8 8.92 17.33 -0.32
C ARG A 8 9.57 16.88 -1.63
N ARG A 9 10.15 15.67 -1.66
CA ARG A 9 10.77 15.15 -2.88
C ARG A 9 9.74 14.89 -3.97
N ILE A 10 8.58 14.31 -3.63
CA ILE A 10 7.48 14.08 -4.58
C ILE A 10 6.92 15.42 -5.09
N GLU A 11 6.69 16.40 -4.21
CA GLU A 11 6.22 17.72 -4.63
C GLU A 11 7.23 18.44 -5.54
N ALA A 12 8.52 18.36 -5.23
CA ALA A 12 9.56 18.94 -6.06
C ALA A 12 9.61 18.28 -7.45
N ALA A 13 9.52 16.96 -7.51
CA ALA A 13 9.46 16.21 -8.75
C ALA A 13 8.20 16.56 -9.56
N SER A 14 7.03 16.65 -8.92
CA SER A 14 5.77 16.98 -9.59
C SER A 14 5.80 18.37 -10.24
N ARG A 15 6.44 19.35 -9.59
CA ARG A 15 6.62 20.70 -10.15
C ARG A 15 7.57 20.69 -11.33
N LYS A 16 8.70 20.00 -11.19
CA LYS A 16 9.71 19.87 -12.25
C LYS A 16 9.15 19.20 -13.50
N GLU A 17 8.44 18.09 -13.32
CA GLU A 17 7.90 17.28 -14.42
C GLU A 17 6.47 17.72 -14.83
N LYS A 18 5.95 18.81 -14.22
CA LYS A 18 4.62 19.40 -14.52
C LYS A 18 3.46 18.40 -14.41
N TRP A 19 3.49 17.55 -13.40
CA TRP A 19 2.39 16.61 -13.16
C TRP A 19 1.10 17.35 -12.82
N LYS A 20 -0.03 16.88 -13.33
CA LYS A 20 -1.36 17.40 -13.00
C LYS A 20 -1.86 16.83 -11.66
N VAL A 21 -1.18 17.16 -10.58
CA VAL A 21 -1.46 16.68 -9.22
C VAL A 21 -1.50 17.86 -8.24
N ARG A 22 -2.38 17.75 -7.24
CA ARG A 22 -2.46 18.69 -6.12
C ARG A 22 -2.22 17.91 -4.84
N PHE A 23 -1.25 18.35 -4.05
CA PHE A 23 -0.93 17.77 -2.75
C PHE A 23 -1.56 18.56 -1.62
N GLN A 24 -1.84 17.90 -0.50
CA GLN A 24 -2.26 18.52 0.76
C GLN A 24 -3.47 19.48 0.61
N LEU A 25 -4.39 19.16 -0.29
CA LEU A 25 -5.51 20.02 -0.64
C LEU A 25 -6.35 20.43 0.60
N VAL A 26 -6.53 19.52 1.56
CA VAL A 26 -7.31 19.76 2.78
C VAL A 26 -6.48 20.44 3.86
N ALA A 27 -5.18 20.16 3.95
CA ALA A 27 -4.33 20.66 5.03
C ALA A 27 -3.90 22.13 4.87
N THR A 28 -3.86 22.66 3.64
CA THR A 28 -3.24 23.95 3.34
C THR A 28 -4.25 25.09 3.11
N GLN A 29 -5.52 24.79 2.94
CA GLN A 29 -6.54 25.80 2.65
C GLN A 29 -7.48 26.01 3.84
N LYS A 30 -7.55 27.26 4.37
CA LYS A 30 -8.49 27.63 5.46
C LYS A 30 -9.97 27.41 5.11
N SER A 31 -10.29 27.35 3.81
CA SER A 31 -11.64 27.12 3.27
C SER A 31 -11.71 25.83 2.43
N ALA A 32 -10.86 24.85 2.72
CA ALA A 32 -10.93 23.57 2.02
C ALA A 32 -12.27 22.88 2.29
N PRO A 33 -12.92 22.31 1.27
CA PRO A 33 -14.11 21.51 1.48
C PRO A 33 -13.76 20.28 2.34
N PRO A 34 -14.73 19.71 3.06
CA PRO A 34 -14.54 18.44 3.74
C PRO A 34 -13.99 17.37 2.79
N ILE A 35 -13.15 16.47 3.31
CA ILE A 35 -12.57 15.37 2.50
C ILE A 35 -13.65 14.49 1.86
N GLU A 36 -14.77 14.35 2.55
CA GLU A 36 -15.92 13.61 2.05
C GLU A 36 -16.53 14.26 0.79
N ASP A 37 -16.63 15.58 0.74
CA ASP A 37 -17.13 16.30 -0.43
C ASP A 37 -16.18 16.15 -1.63
N ILE A 38 -14.86 16.17 -1.36
CA ILE A 38 -13.83 15.90 -2.40
C ILE A 38 -14.00 14.48 -2.93
N ALA A 39 -14.15 13.49 -2.04
CA ALA A 39 -14.34 12.11 -2.41
C ALA A 39 -15.66 11.90 -3.17
N ARG A 40 -16.77 12.57 -2.76
CA ARG A 40 -18.04 12.54 -3.49
C ARG A 40 -17.93 13.14 -4.89
N ALA A 41 -17.17 14.20 -5.06
CA ALA A 41 -16.94 14.86 -6.34
C ALA A 41 -15.94 14.12 -7.24
N SER A 42 -15.17 13.17 -6.71
CA SER A 42 -14.21 12.39 -7.50
C SER A 42 -14.91 11.35 -8.39
N GLU A 43 -14.33 11.07 -9.54
CA GLU A 43 -14.78 10.01 -10.44
C GLU A 43 -14.31 8.63 -9.96
N VAL A 44 -13.13 8.57 -9.33
CA VAL A 44 -12.50 7.34 -8.84
C VAL A 44 -11.64 7.66 -7.62
N MET A 45 -11.63 6.74 -6.66
CA MET A 45 -10.70 6.76 -5.54
C MET A 45 -9.50 5.85 -5.82
N LEU A 46 -8.29 6.30 -5.45
CA LEU A 46 -7.06 5.54 -5.62
C LEU A 46 -6.44 5.24 -4.26
N LEU A 47 -6.15 3.97 -3.98
CA LEU A 47 -5.42 3.55 -2.80
C LEU A 47 -4.16 2.79 -3.21
N THR A 48 -3.03 3.48 -3.21
CA THR A 48 -1.73 2.94 -3.62
C THR A 48 -0.82 2.58 -2.45
N SER A 49 -1.30 2.71 -1.23
CA SER A 49 -0.57 2.43 0.00
C SER A 49 0.07 1.04 -0.04
N ALA A 50 1.33 0.95 0.40
CA ALA A 50 2.02 -0.33 0.57
C ALA A 50 1.61 -1.03 1.87
N GLN A 51 1.18 -0.27 2.86
CA GLN A 51 0.71 -0.74 4.17
C GLN A 51 -0.41 0.15 4.69
N GLU A 52 -1.39 -0.46 5.32
CA GLU A 52 -2.48 0.22 6.02
C GLU A 52 -2.71 -0.44 7.38
N GLY A 53 -3.16 0.35 8.34
CA GLY A 53 -3.52 -0.15 9.65
C GLY A 53 -4.90 -0.81 9.65
N PHE A 54 -5.89 -0.09 9.17
CA PHE A 54 -7.31 -0.50 9.22
C PHE A 54 -7.98 -0.56 7.84
N GLY A 55 -7.49 0.20 6.87
CA GLY A 55 -8.04 0.21 5.51
C GLY A 55 -9.30 1.06 5.37
N LEU A 56 -9.40 2.18 6.10
CA LEU A 56 -10.54 3.10 5.99
C LEU A 56 -10.88 3.49 4.54
N PRO A 57 -9.93 3.77 3.64
CA PRO A 57 -10.27 4.14 2.26
C PRO A 57 -11.08 3.09 1.50
N TYR A 58 -10.95 1.79 1.83
CA TYR A 58 -11.81 0.76 1.24
C TYR A 58 -13.26 0.90 1.69
N LEU A 59 -13.46 1.21 2.98
CA LEU A 59 -14.80 1.40 3.55
C LEU A 59 -15.41 2.72 3.09
N GLU A 60 -14.62 3.79 3.02
CA GLU A 60 -15.05 5.10 2.53
C GLU A 60 -15.50 5.03 1.07
N ALA A 61 -14.77 4.33 0.21
CA ALA A 61 -15.18 4.13 -1.18
C ALA A 61 -16.52 3.38 -1.28
N ALA A 62 -16.73 2.36 -0.46
CA ALA A 62 -17.99 1.62 -0.43
C ALA A 62 -19.16 2.46 0.12
N ALA A 63 -18.92 3.24 1.18
CA ALA A 63 -19.93 4.13 1.78
C ALA A 63 -20.33 5.26 0.84
N LEU A 64 -19.43 5.70 -0.03
CA LEU A 64 -19.66 6.76 -1.02
C LEU A 64 -20.09 6.22 -2.39
N GLU A 65 -20.20 4.90 -2.52
CA GLU A 65 -20.51 4.21 -3.79
C GLU A 65 -19.56 4.66 -4.92
N LYS A 66 -18.26 4.79 -4.62
CA LYS A 66 -17.25 5.21 -5.60
C LYS A 66 -16.46 4.02 -6.13
N PRO A 67 -16.08 4.05 -7.43
CA PRO A 67 -15.08 3.14 -7.93
C PRO A 67 -13.78 3.29 -7.14
N LEU A 68 -13.17 2.16 -6.77
CA LEU A 68 -11.90 2.12 -6.05
C LEU A 68 -10.89 1.30 -6.83
N VAL A 69 -9.82 1.94 -7.28
CA VAL A 69 -8.63 1.25 -7.78
C VAL A 69 -7.65 1.14 -6.62
N ALA A 70 -7.39 -0.07 -6.14
CA ALA A 70 -6.63 -0.27 -4.92
C ALA A 70 -5.58 -1.38 -5.02
N ARG A 71 -4.51 -1.22 -4.23
CA ARG A 71 -3.58 -2.32 -3.97
C ARG A 71 -4.24 -3.34 -3.05
N HIS A 72 -4.03 -4.62 -3.34
CA HIS A 72 -4.41 -5.72 -2.44
C HIS A 72 -3.46 -5.74 -1.23
N LEU A 73 -4.00 -5.42 -0.07
CA LEU A 73 -3.28 -5.48 1.20
C LEU A 73 -3.67 -6.74 1.96
N ALA A 74 -2.72 -7.66 2.08
CA ALA A 74 -2.96 -8.98 2.66
C ALA A 74 -3.39 -8.97 4.14
N ASN A 75 -3.19 -7.86 4.83
CA ASN A 75 -3.60 -7.67 6.23
C ASN A 75 -4.96 -6.97 6.39
N VAL A 76 -5.62 -6.57 5.30
CA VAL A 76 -6.90 -5.84 5.34
C VAL A 76 -7.94 -6.50 4.46
N VAL A 77 -7.60 -6.77 3.20
CA VAL A 77 -8.56 -7.22 2.19
C VAL A 77 -9.25 -8.54 2.54
N PRO A 78 -8.56 -9.58 3.06
CA PRO A 78 -9.24 -10.83 3.42
C PRO A 78 -10.37 -10.64 4.43
N ASP A 79 -10.15 -9.83 5.46
CA ASP A 79 -11.17 -9.56 6.49
C ASP A 79 -12.38 -8.83 5.90
N LEU A 80 -12.14 -7.90 4.97
CA LEU A 80 -13.22 -7.19 4.28
C LEU A 80 -14.00 -8.10 3.32
N VAL A 81 -13.32 -9.02 2.64
CA VAL A 81 -13.97 -10.02 1.78
C VAL A 81 -14.86 -10.96 2.62
N GLU A 82 -14.42 -11.36 3.82
CA GLU A 82 -15.26 -12.14 4.76
C GLU A 82 -16.51 -11.37 5.19
N LEU A 83 -16.45 -10.04 5.25
CA LEU A 83 -17.60 -9.17 5.49
C LEU A 83 -18.49 -8.98 4.26
N GLY A 84 -18.11 -9.54 3.11
CA GLY A 84 -18.88 -9.50 1.87
C GLY A 84 -18.53 -8.37 0.91
N PHE A 85 -17.45 -7.61 1.18
CA PHE A 85 -16.98 -6.59 0.23
C PHE A 85 -16.42 -7.24 -1.04
N SER A 86 -16.71 -6.63 -2.19
CA SER A 86 -16.15 -6.97 -3.49
C SER A 86 -15.26 -5.84 -3.99
N PHE A 87 -14.15 -6.20 -4.61
CA PHE A 87 -13.13 -5.26 -5.07
C PHE A 87 -12.84 -5.46 -6.55
N PRO A 88 -13.63 -4.86 -7.46
CA PRO A 88 -13.53 -5.10 -8.90
C PRO A 88 -12.20 -4.66 -9.52
N HIS A 89 -11.57 -3.62 -8.97
CA HIS A 89 -10.38 -3.00 -9.54
C HIS A 89 -9.20 -3.05 -8.57
N MET A 90 -8.69 -4.27 -8.33
CA MET A 90 -7.62 -4.51 -7.38
C MET A 90 -6.37 -5.04 -8.08
N TYR A 91 -5.19 -4.57 -7.64
CA TYR A 91 -3.90 -5.06 -8.11
C TYR A 91 -2.99 -5.43 -6.93
N GLN A 92 -2.06 -6.32 -7.15
CA GLN A 92 -1.06 -6.66 -6.14
C GLN A 92 0.20 -5.81 -6.26
N GLU A 93 0.68 -5.61 -7.50
CA GLU A 93 1.91 -4.88 -7.77
C GLU A 93 1.89 -4.28 -9.17
N ILE A 94 2.57 -3.16 -9.33
CA ILE A 94 2.88 -2.59 -10.66
C ILE A 94 4.30 -3.04 -11.02
N LEU A 95 4.40 -3.80 -12.08
CA LEU A 95 5.68 -4.30 -12.59
C LEU A 95 6.23 -3.34 -13.64
N VAL A 96 7.51 -3.01 -13.55
CA VAL A 96 8.21 -2.16 -14.50
C VAL A 96 9.36 -2.91 -15.17
N GLU A 97 9.65 -2.53 -16.40
CA GLU A 97 10.81 -3.09 -17.12
C GLU A 97 12.12 -2.63 -16.47
N PRO A 98 13.11 -3.54 -16.28
CA PRO A 98 14.39 -3.19 -15.67
C PRO A 98 15.14 -2.07 -16.38
N GLY A 99 14.94 -1.93 -17.70
CA GLY A 99 15.57 -0.89 -18.52
C GLY A 99 15.06 0.54 -18.29
N LEU A 100 14.03 0.73 -17.45
CA LEU A 100 13.52 2.06 -17.11
C LEU A 100 14.29 2.75 -15.98
N LEU A 101 15.20 2.06 -15.32
CA LEU A 101 15.98 2.60 -14.19
C LEU A 101 17.40 2.05 -14.21
N ASN A 102 18.29 2.71 -13.49
CA ASN A 102 19.65 2.17 -13.24
C ASN A 102 19.58 1.08 -12.15
N LEU A 103 19.23 -0.14 -12.55
CA LEU A 103 19.05 -1.29 -11.66
C LEU A 103 20.30 -1.59 -10.80
N LYS A 104 21.50 -1.35 -11.34
CA LYS A 104 22.77 -1.57 -10.62
C LYS A 104 22.89 -0.60 -9.45
N GLU A 105 22.62 0.67 -9.67
CA GLU A 105 22.64 1.70 -8.62
C GLU A 105 21.50 1.50 -7.61
N GLU A 106 20.31 1.17 -8.09
CA GLU A 106 19.18 0.89 -7.22
C GLU A 106 19.47 -0.26 -6.26
N ARG A 107 20.07 -1.35 -6.74
CA ARG A 107 20.52 -2.46 -5.88
C ARG A 107 21.59 -2.04 -4.88
N ALA A 108 22.52 -1.17 -5.29
CA ALA A 108 23.55 -0.65 -4.38
C ALA A 108 22.91 0.20 -3.26
N ARG A 109 21.96 1.08 -3.60
CA ARG A 109 21.18 1.86 -2.63
C ARG A 109 20.44 0.94 -1.64
N GLN A 110 19.70 -0.03 -2.13
CA GLN A 110 18.94 -0.96 -1.27
C GLN A 110 19.86 -1.79 -0.37
N LYS A 111 21.01 -2.24 -0.88
CA LYS A 111 21.99 -2.97 -0.08
C LYS A 111 22.52 -2.13 1.08
N LYS A 112 22.80 -0.84 0.85
CA LYS A 112 23.25 0.10 1.87
C LYS A 112 22.14 0.33 2.91
N LEU A 113 20.93 0.68 2.47
CA LEU A 113 19.78 0.91 3.35
C LEU A 113 19.47 -0.33 4.20
N TRP A 114 19.45 -1.50 3.58
CA TRP A 114 19.25 -2.77 4.27
C TRP A 114 20.28 -3.04 5.33
N ALA A 115 21.57 -2.82 5.03
CA ALA A 115 22.65 -3.02 5.98
C ALA A 115 22.51 -2.09 7.21
N ASN A 116 22.20 -0.82 6.98
CA ASN A 116 21.99 0.17 8.03
C ASN A 116 20.78 -0.20 8.90
N TRP A 117 19.63 -0.49 8.29
CA TRP A 117 18.42 -0.87 8.99
C TRP A 117 18.61 -2.16 9.80
N LYS A 118 19.24 -3.17 9.20
CA LYS A 118 19.53 -4.44 9.85
C LYS A 118 20.46 -4.26 11.05
N SER A 119 21.44 -3.37 10.97
CA SER A 119 22.38 -3.10 12.07
C SER A 119 21.69 -2.50 13.31
N ALA A 120 20.65 -1.70 13.09
CA ALA A 120 19.85 -1.07 14.15
C ALA A 120 18.85 -2.01 14.83
N MET A 121 18.59 -3.21 14.24
CA MET A 121 17.64 -4.16 14.80
C MET A 121 18.15 -4.88 16.03
N PRO A 122 17.25 -5.28 16.95
CA PRO A 122 17.54 -6.28 17.99
C PRO A 122 18.07 -7.59 17.39
N SER A 123 18.87 -8.33 18.14
CA SER A 123 19.54 -9.56 17.64
C SER A 123 18.59 -10.61 17.08
N LEU A 124 17.41 -10.80 17.72
CA LEU A 124 16.39 -11.70 17.22
C LEU A 124 15.88 -11.28 15.84
N CYS A 125 15.49 -10.01 15.69
CA CYS A 125 14.99 -9.46 14.43
C CYS A 125 16.05 -9.55 13.32
N ARG A 126 17.31 -9.29 13.63
CA ARG A 126 18.43 -9.44 12.67
C ARG A 126 18.56 -10.84 12.09
N ARG A 127 18.28 -11.88 12.91
CA ARG A 127 18.35 -13.28 12.45
C ARG A 127 17.17 -13.66 11.56
N LEU A 128 15.98 -13.09 11.86
CA LEU A 128 14.73 -13.40 11.16
C LEU A 128 14.56 -12.58 9.88
N ALA A 129 15.21 -11.42 9.79
CA ALA A 129 15.00 -10.48 8.70
C ALA A 129 15.50 -11.01 7.36
N CYS A 130 14.58 -11.18 6.42
CA CYS A 130 14.89 -11.44 5.02
C CYS A 130 15.46 -10.18 4.37
N ARG A 131 16.16 -10.31 3.27
CA ARG A 131 16.61 -9.16 2.49
C ARG A 131 15.54 -8.69 1.50
N PRO A 132 15.60 -7.44 1.01
CA PRO A 132 14.67 -6.91 0.03
C PRO A 132 14.62 -7.77 -1.24
N ILE A 133 13.42 -7.96 -1.79
CA ILE A 133 13.15 -8.79 -2.98
C ILE A 133 14.06 -8.42 -4.16
N LEU A 134 14.28 -7.13 -4.40
CA LEU A 134 15.08 -6.65 -5.53
C LEU A 134 16.52 -7.19 -5.55
N LEU A 135 17.06 -7.51 -4.38
CA LEU A 135 18.42 -8.07 -4.27
C LEU A 135 18.50 -9.54 -4.70
N ASP A 136 17.36 -10.20 -4.84
CA ASP A 136 17.25 -11.61 -5.24
C ASP A 136 16.73 -11.78 -6.69
N LEU A 137 16.17 -10.74 -7.30
CA LEU A 137 15.72 -10.77 -8.69
C LEU A 137 16.92 -10.90 -9.66
N SER A 138 16.71 -11.54 -10.80
CA SER A 138 17.68 -11.50 -11.91
C SER A 138 17.69 -10.12 -12.59
N SER A 139 18.63 -9.89 -13.51
CA SER A 139 18.72 -8.61 -14.21
C SER A 139 17.60 -8.40 -15.24
N ASN A 140 16.93 -9.47 -15.65
CA ASN A 140 15.88 -9.46 -16.67
C ASN A 140 14.48 -9.59 -16.07
N ASP A 141 14.38 -9.83 -14.74
CA ASP A 141 13.09 -9.93 -14.10
C ASP A 141 12.40 -8.55 -14.03
N PRO A 142 11.09 -8.49 -14.27
CA PRO A 142 10.34 -7.25 -14.07
C PRO A 142 10.44 -6.81 -12.61
N VAL A 143 10.59 -5.51 -12.42
CA VAL A 143 10.83 -4.91 -11.10
C VAL A 143 9.52 -4.41 -10.51
N PRO A 144 9.14 -4.86 -9.30
CA PRO A 144 7.99 -4.30 -8.62
C PRO A 144 8.23 -2.84 -8.22
N PHE A 145 7.41 -1.91 -8.73
CA PHE A 145 7.57 -0.46 -8.50
C PHE A 145 7.59 -0.09 -7.02
N SER A 146 6.73 -0.70 -6.21
CA SER A 146 6.67 -0.42 -4.78
C SER A 146 7.90 -0.91 -4.01
N ARG A 147 8.74 -1.74 -4.62
CA ARG A 147 9.97 -2.27 -4.02
C ARG A 147 11.21 -1.44 -4.35
N LEU A 148 11.04 -0.34 -5.05
CA LEU A 148 12.10 0.62 -5.33
C LEU A 148 12.27 1.59 -4.15
N THR A 149 13.48 2.11 -4.00
CA THR A 149 13.72 3.29 -3.18
C THR A 149 12.97 4.50 -3.77
N LEU A 150 12.80 5.56 -3.00
CA LEU A 150 12.18 6.78 -3.53
C LEU A 150 12.93 7.31 -4.75
N THR A 151 14.25 7.26 -4.72
CA THR A 151 15.08 7.67 -5.87
C THR A 151 14.77 6.82 -7.11
N GLY A 152 14.71 5.50 -6.97
CA GLY A 152 14.36 4.62 -8.08
C GLY A 152 12.94 4.85 -8.61
N GLN A 153 11.97 5.13 -7.73
CA GLN A 153 10.62 5.50 -8.16
C GLN A 153 10.62 6.82 -8.94
N LEU A 154 11.34 7.83 -8.46
CA LEU A 154 11.45 9.13 -9.13
C LEU A 154 12.18 9.06 -10.47
N GLU A 155 13.18 8.19 -10.62
CA GLU A 155 13.84 7.92 -11.93
C GLU A 155 12.81 7.49 -12.98
N ILE A 156 11.88 6.58 -12.63
CA ILE A 156 10.83 6.11 -13.53
C ILE A 156 9.79 7.19 -13.79
N LEU A 157 9.37 7.91 -12.76
CA LEU A 157 8.36 8.96 -12.88
C LEU A 157 8.86 10.20 -13.63
N ALA A 158 10.17 10.38 -13.78
CA ALA A 158 10.77 11.43 -14.61
C ALA A 158 10.82 11.08 -16.11
N ILE A 159 10.52 9.82 -16.48
CA ILE A 159 10.44 9.42 -17.89
C ILE A 159 9.13 9.97 -18.49
N ALA A 160 9.19 10.39 -19.77
CA ALA A 160 7.99 10.85 -20.47
C ALA A 160 6.83 9.84 -20.33
N PRO A 161 5.62 10.31 -19.96
CA PRO A 161 4.49 9.43 -19.60
C PRO A 161 4.17 8.39 -20.69
N GLU A 162 4.24 8.75 -21.95
CA GLU A 162 3.94 7.85 -23.07
C GLU A 162 4.91 6.66 -23.11
N LYS A 163 6.20 6.92 -22.85
CA LYS A 163 7.23 5.90 -22.85
C LYS A 163 7.12 4.99 -21.63
N SER A 164 6.97 5.56 -20.45
CA SER A 164 6.81 4.78 -19.21
C SER A 164 5.50 3.99 -19.21
N TRP A 165 4.41 4.57 -19.72
CA TRP A 165 3.13 3.89 -19.88
C TRP A 165 3.24 2.66 -20.78
N ALA A 166 3.81 2.81 -21.99
CA ALA A 166 3.98 1.70 -22.92
C ALA A 166 4.81 0.56 -22.33
N ALA A 167 5.88 0.89 -21.59
CA ALA A 167 6.72 -0.10 -20.94
C ALA A 167 6.02 -0.79 -19.74
N CYS A 168 5.15 -0.08 -19.02
CA CYS A 168 4.42 -0.65 -17.88
C CYS A 168 3.21 -1.48 -18.31
N THR A 169 2.42 -1.04 -19.30
CA THR A 169 1.19 -1.72 -19.70
C THR A 169 1.44 -3.12 -20.25
N GLY A 170 2.57 -3.36 -20.93
CA GLY A 170 2.95 -4.69 -21.39
C GLY A 170 3.10 -5.73 -20.27
N ARG A 171 3.47 -5.28 -19.06
CA ARG A 171 3.58 -6.12 -17.86
C ARG A 171 2.34 -6.08 -16.96
N ASN A 172 1.49 -5.09 -17.14
CA ASN A 172 0.31 -4.83 -16.32
C ASN A 172 -0.90 -4.53 -17.23
N PRO A 173 -1.45 -5.51 -17.96
CA PRO A 173 -2.51 -5.29 -18.94
C PRO A 173 -3.76 -4.65 -18.32
N PHE A 174 -4.06 -4.93 -17.06
CA PHE A 174 -5.17 -4.33 -16.31
C PHE A 174 -5.12 -2.79 -16.29
N LEU A 175 -3.94 -2.16 -16.40
CA LEU A 175 -3.83 -0.70 -16.44
C LEU A 175 -4.51 -0.11 -17.68
N GLN A 176 -4.36 -0.76 -18.84
CA GLN A 176 -5.03 -0.33 -20.06
C GLN A 176 -6.55 -0.51 -19.97
N ASP A 177 -6.99 -1.64 -19.41
CA ASP A 177 -8.41 -1.93 -19.22
C ASP A 177 -9.07 -0.89 -18.29
N TRP A 178 -8.43 -0.60 -17.16
CA TRP A 178 -8.94 0.40 -16.21
C TRP A 178 -8.91 1.82 -16.77
N ARG A 179 -7.90 2.16 -17.56
CA ARG A 179 -7.86 3.45 -18.26
C ARG A 179 -9.05 3.60 -19.22
N ASN A 180 -9.34 2.57 -20.01
CA ASN A 180 -10.46 2.57 -20.93
C ASN A 180 -11.79 2.67 -20.17
N LEU A 181 -11.95 1.90 -19.10
CA LEU A 181 -13.14 1.97 -18.24
C LEU A 181 -13.28 3.35 -17.58
N ALA A 182 -12.21 3.94 -17.09
CA ALA A 182 -12.26 5.27 -16.51
C ALA A 182 -12.69 6.34 -17.51
N GLN A 183 -12.20 6.26 -18.75
CA GLN A 183 -12.57 7.20 -19.82
C GLN A 183 -14.05 7.12 -20.22
N THR A 184 -14.67 5.97 -20.04
CA THR A 184 -16.09 5.72 -20.40
C THR A 184 -17.04 5.74 -19.21
N GLY A 185 -16.54 6.01 -17.99
CA GLY A 185 -17.34 5.91 -16.78
C GLY A 185 -17.73 4.47 -16.41
N GLY A 186 -17.04 3.47 -16.97
CA GLY A 186 -17.36 2.05 -16.81
C GLY A 186 -16.66 1.37 -15.61
N LEU A 187 -15.93 2.12 -14.76
CA LEU A 187 -15.39 1.55 -13.52
C LEU A 187 -16.54 1.20 -12.57
N GLU A 188 -16.57 -0.04 -12.12
CA GLU A 188 -17.61 -0.52 -11.21
C GLU A 188 -17.46 0.12 -9.81
N PRO A 189 -18.51 0.76 -9.27
CA PRO A 189 -18.46 1.34 -7.94
C PRO A 189 -18.46 0.27 -6.85
N MET A 190 -17.79 0.57 -5.76
CA MET A 190 -17.86 -0.21 -4.53
C MET A 190 -19.29 -0.16 -3.96
N LYS A 191 -19.69 -1.22 -3.26
CA LYS A 191 -20.99 -1.29 -2.57
C LYS A 191 -20.78 -1.71 -1.13
N TRP A 192 -21.60 -1.15 -0.25
CA TRP A 192 -21.63 -1.56 1.16
C TRP A 192 -22.46 -2.85 1.29
N PRO A 193 -21.87 -3.99 1.70
CA PRO A 193 -22.61 -5.24 1.79
C PRO A 193 -23.48 -5.28 3.06
N LYS A 194 -24.69 -5.87 2.96
CA LYS A 194 -25.60 -6.04 4.10
C LYS A 194 -24.93 -6.77 5.27
N ARG A 195 -24.13 -7.80 4.96
CA ARG A 195 -23.38 -8.55 5.97
C ARG A 195 -22.41 -7.68 6.78
N ALA A 196 -21.78 -6.70 6.15
CA ALA A 196 -20.91 -5.76 6.84
C ALA A 196 -21.70 -4.82 7.76
N GLU A 197 -22.87 -4.35 7.32
CA GLU A 197 -23.76 -3.53 8.14
C GLU A 197 -24.15 -4.24 9.45
N GLU A 198 -24.57 -5.52 9.34
CA GLU A 198 -24.88 -6.36 10.50
C GLU A 198 -23.65 -6.63 11.37
N ALA A 199 -22.48 -6.75 10.76
CA ALA A 199 -21.26 -7.14 11.45
C ALA A 199 -20.56 -5.99 12.17
N VAL A 200 -20.54 -4.77 11.61
CA VAL A 200 -19.80 -3.61 12.15
C VAL A 200 -20.69 -2.59 12.84
N GLY A 201 -22.01 -2.79 12.88
CA GLY A 201 -22.92 -1.96 13.67
C GLY A 201 -22.50 -1.92 15.14
N GLY A 202 -22.60 -0.76 15.78
CA GLY A 202 -22.07 -0.50 17.13
C GLY A 202 -22.50 -1.55 18.18
N GLY A 203 -23.75 -2.02 18.12
CA GLY A 203 -24.25 -3.07 19.03
C GLY A 203 -23.60 -4.44 18.77
N ALA A 204 -23.45 -4.84 17.51
CA ALA A 204 -22.80 -6.09 17.14
C ALA A 204 -21.31 -6.09 17.49
N TYR A 205 -20.62 -4.96 17.28
CA TYR A 205 -19.24 -4.77 17.68
C TYR A 205 -19.08 -4.89 19.20
N ALA A 206 -19.89 -4.17 19.97
CA ALA A 206 -19.84 -4.19 21.44
C ALA A 206 -20.04 -5.62 21.96
N THR A 207 -21.04 -6.35 21.44
CA THR A 207 -21.32 -7.74 21.83
C THR A 207 -20.13 -8.64 21.57
N ARG A 208 -19.52 -8.57 20.37
CA ARG A 208 -18.34 -9.39 20.03
C ARG A 208 -17.12 -9.01 20.89
N PHE A 209 -16.90 -7.73 21.12
CA PHE A 209 -15.81 -7.26 21.98
C PHE A 209 -15.93 -7.84 23.37
N TRP A 210 -17.10 -7.71 24.02
CA TRP A 210 -17.30 -8.22 25.37
C TRP A 210 -17.24 -9.74 25.43
N ASN A 211 -17.73 -10.46 24.42
CA ASN A 211 -17.59 -11.91 24.34
C ASN A 211 -16.11 -12.33 24.24
N ALA A 212 -15.33 -11.64 23.37
CA ALA A 212 -13.90 -11.89 23.25
C ALA A 212 -13.13 -11.62 24.56
N VAL A 213 -13.44 -10.51 25.25
CA VAL A 213 -12.86 -10.19 26.56
C VAL A 213 -13.20 -11.27 27.58
N GLY A 214 -14.46 -11.73 27.61
CA GLY A 214 -14.89 -12.80 28.49
C GLY A 214 -14.17 -14.13 28.22
N ASP A 215 -13.98 -14.49 26.96
CA ASP A 215 -13.26 -15.69 26.54
C ASP A 215 -11.77 -15.65 26.90
N ILE A 216 -11.10 -14.51 26.66
CA ILE A 216 -9.69 -14.33 27.02
C ILE A 216 -9.50 -14.40 28.53
N SER A 217 -10.40 -13.78 29.30
CA SER A 217 -10.33 -13.78 30.77
C SER A 217 -10.50 -15.21 31.39
N ARG A 218 -11.17 -16.09 30.66
CA ARG A 218 -11.40 -17.50 31.13
C ARG A 218 -10.30 -18.47 30.69
N ARG A 219 -9.45 -18.08 29.74
CA ARG A 219 -8.40 -18.96 29.18
C ARG A 219 -7.03 -18.45 29.62
N PRO A 220 -6.40 -19.09 30.65
CA PRO A 220 -5.02 -18.75 30.97
C PRO A 220 -4.12 -19.05 29.76
N LEU A 221 -3.53 -18.02 29.21
CA LEU A 221 -2.57 -18.16 28.11
C LEU A 221 -1.29 -18.79 28.67
N ALA A 222 -0.93 -19.97 28.17
CA ALA A 222 0.37 -20.56 28.48
C ALA A 222 1.49 -19.60 27.97
N ALA A 223 2.42 -19.22 28.83
CA ALA A 223 3.50 -18.29 28.50
C ALA A 223 4.23 -18.67 27.20
N ARG A 224 4.51 -19.97 27.00
CA ARG A 224 5.12 -20.49 25.77
C ARG A 224 4.28 -20.28 24.50
N ALA A 225 2.95 -20.27 24.61
CA ALA A 225 2.07 -20.01 23.47
C ALA A 225 2.13 -18.53 23.09
N VAL A 226 2.20 -17.63 24.07
CA VAL A 226 2.38 -16.18 23.86
C VAL A 226 3.73 -15.89 23.21
N GLU A 227 4.82 -16.46 23.74
CA GLU A 227 6.18 -16.29 23.18
C GLU A 227 6.24 -16.78 21.73
N ARG A 228 5.63 -17.94 21.42
CA ARG A 228 5.57 -18.45 20.04
C ARG A 228 4.80 -17.52 19.13
N ALA A 229 3.61 -17.08 19.54
CA ALA A 229 2.79 -16.16 18.74
C ALA A 229 3.50 -14.82 18.46
N GLN A 230 4.23 -14.28 19.46
CA GLN A 230 5.05 -13.08 19.29
C GLN A 230 6.19 -13.32 18.30
N HIS A 231 6.92 -14.42 18.46
CA HIS A 231 7.99 -14.80 17.53
C HIS A 231 7.48 -14.93 16.10
N ASP A 232 6.38 -15.64 15.88
CA ASP A 232 5.79 -15.87 14.57
C ASP A 232 5.29 -14.56 13.94
N SER A 233 4.68 -13.68 14.74
CA SER A 233 4.26 -12.35 14.30
C SER A 233 5.44 -11.50 13.84
N ILE A 234 6.55 -11.49 14.60
CA ILE A 234 7.79 -10.79 14.23
C ILE A 234 8.38 -11.39 12.94
N ALA A 235 8.50 -12.73 12.90
CA ALA A 235 9.04 -13.42 11.73
C ALA A 235 8.23 -13.14 10.46
N GLN A 236 6.90 -13.13 10.57
CA GLN A 236 6.00 -12.80 9.45
C GLN A 236 6.26 -11.40 8.91
N ARG A 237 6.39 -10.38 9.77
CA ARG A 237 6.61 -8.99 9.37
C ARG A 237 8.01 -8.74 8.80
N LEU A 238 8.97 -9.61 9.06
CA LEU A 238 10.34 -9.51 8.55
C LEU A 238 10.57 -10.31 7.26
N LYS A 239 9.51 -10.91 6.68
CA LYS A 239 9.58 -11.55 5.34
C LYS A 239 9.83 -10.51 4.26
N ALA A 240 10.51 -10.92 3.19
CA ALA A 240 10.80 -10.06 2.04
C ALA A 240 9.55 -9.39 1.43
N SER A 241 8.39 -10.07 1.49
CA SER A 241 7.10 -9.55 1.03
C SER A 241 6.56 -8.34 1.80
N PHE A 242 7.06 -8.09 3.03
CA PHE A 242 6.68 -6.95 3.86
C PHE A 242 7.76 -5.85 3.90
N LEU A 243 8.92 -6.07 3.26
CA LEU A 243 10.01 -5.11 3.28
C LEU A 243 9.90 -4.17 2.08
N TYR A 244 9.59 -2.93 2.37
CA TYR A 244 9.53 -1.83 1.38
C TYR A 244 10.70 -0.87 1.65
N PRO A 245 11.66 -0.72 0.70
CA PRO A 245 12.85 0.12 0.92
C PRO A 245 12.54 1.56 1.27
N ILE A 246 11.46 2.09 0.75
CA ILE A 246 10.96 3.44 1.05
C ILE A 246 10.69 3.66 2.56
N LEU A 247 10.46 2.57 3.32
CA LEU A 247 10.20 2.63 4.76
C LEU A 247 11.46 2.49 5.61
N PHE A 248 12.63 2.27 5.00
CA PHE A 248 13.90 2.06 5.74
C PHE A 248 14.58 3.36 6.18
N GLY A 249 14.02 4.52 5.84
CA GLY A 249 14.58 5.82 6.15
C GLY A 249 15.21 6.51 4.94
N GLU A 250 16.01 7.55 5.20
CA GLU A 250 16.65 8.34 4.16
C GLU A 250 17.79 7.58 3.48
N GLU A 251 17.92 7.79 2.16
CA GLU A 251 19.02 7.29 1.32
C GLU A 251 20.34 8.03 1.61
#